data_a2bd2308c1a55296438fcc97403ed452
#
_entry.id   a2bd2308c1a55296438fcc97403ed452
#
_cell.length_a   1.000
_cell.length_b   1.000
_cell.length_c   1.000
_cell.angle_alpha   90.00
_cell.angle_beta   90.00
_cell.angle_gamma   90.00
#
_symmetry.space_group_name_H-M   'P 1'
#
loop_
_entity.id
_entity.type
_entity.pdbx_description
1 polymer ?
#
loop_
_entity_poly.entity_id
_entity_poly.type
_entity_poly.pdbx_seq_one_letter_code
_entity_poly.pdbx_strand_id
1 'polypeptide(L)'
;MKNQYLKNLNKIEFVVTDACTGHCKHCSEGDHAVCGERIDPDVAAESVRKVATEYDIKTVMAFGGEPLLYADATCAIMKAATEMNVSKRQIITNGYFSKNVDRIRAVADMLAESGVNDLLLSVDAFHQETIPLDIVKIFAAEIKMRGVPIRLQPAWLVSVTDDNPYNRKTREVLDSFFDMGISENEGNVIFLEGNARKYLSEFFTDEIPENPYVEDPHDVKCISFSANGDVLDGNVYRSDILEIIKNYVP
;
A
#
# COMPACT_ATOMS: atom_id res chain seq x y z
N MET A 1 29.66 9.92 -1.77
CA MET A 1 29.21 10.20 -3.15
C MET A 1 27.93 9.41 -3.34
N LYS A 2 26.83 10.03 -3.76
CA LYS A 2 25.56 9.34 -3.99
C LYS A 2 25.70 8.34 -5.15
N ASN A 3 24.98 7.22 -5.08
CA ASN A 3 24.95 6.24 -6.14
C ASN A 3 24.30 6.86 -7.41
N GLN A 4 24.94 6.67 -8.56
CA GLN A 4 24.49 7.27 -9.82
C GLN A 4 23.13 6.76 -10.30
N TYR A 5 22.73 5.55 -9.92
CA TYR A 5 21.47 4.92 -10.29
C TYR A 5 20.30 5.34 -9.37
N LEU A 6 20.59 5.91 -8.19
CA LEU A 6 19.61 6.38 -7.21
C LEU A 6 19.63 7.91 -7.02
N LYS A 7 20.21 8.67 -7.96
CA LYS A 7 20.27 10.14 -7.85
C LYS A 7 18.90 10.81 -7.79
N ASN A 8 17.88 10.17 -8.38
CA ASN A 8 16.49 10.64 -8.46
C ASN A 8 15.58 9.97 -7.42
N LEU A 9 16.14 9.20 -6.47
CA LEU A 9 15.38 8.56 -5.40
C LEU A 9 14.59 9.59 -4.60
N ASN A 10 13.26 9.42 -4.56
CA ASN A 10 12.34 10.33 -3.88
C ASN A 10 11.17 9.63 -3.19
N LYS A 11 11.08 8.29 -3.30
CA LYS A 11 10.02 7.49 -2.70
C LYS A 11 10.58 6.27 -1.98
N ILE A 12 9.98 5.94 -0.84
CA ILE A 12 10.24 4.71 -0.09
C ILE A 12 8.92 3.99 0.09
N GLU A 13 8.91 2.68 -0.17
CA GLU A 13 7.76 1.81 0.01
C GLU A 13 8.09 0.65 0.94
N PHE A 14 7.10 0.23 1.71
CA PHE A 14 7.20 -0.94 2.58
C PHE A 14 6.05 -1.90 2.34
N VAL A 15 6.36 -3.12 1.93
CA VAL A 15 5.50 -4.28 2.12
C VAL A 15 5.59 -4.64 3.60
N VAL A 16 4.65 -4.15 4.40
CA VAL A 16 4.68 -4.33 5.87
C VAL A 16 4.58 -5.80 6.25
N THR A 17 3.76 -6.54 5.51
CA THR A 17 3.53 -7.98 5.69
C THR A 17 2.98 -8.61 4.42
N ASP A 18 3.24 -9.90 4.24
CA ASP A 18 2.63 -10.73 3.20
C ASP A 18 1.27 -11.31 3.64
N ALA A 19 0.92 -11.17 4.94
CA ALA A 19 -0.38 -11.61 5.44
C ALA A 19 -1.51 -10.67 4.98
N CYS A 20 -2.64 -11.25 4.58
CA CYS A 20 -3.83 -10.50 4.19
C CYS A 20 -5.11 -11.16 4.69
N THR A 21 -6.12 -10.35 4.97
CA THR A 21 -7.49 -10.78 5.30
C THR A 21 -8.36 -10.94 4.06
N GLY A 22 -7.92 -10.40 2.92
CA GLY A 22 -8.61 -10.50 1.64
C GLY A 22 -8.06 -11.66 0.78
N HIS A 23 -8.92 -12.17 -0.11
CA HIS A 23 -8.58 -13.19 -1.11
C HIS A 23 -9.01 -12.70 -2.50
N CYS A 24 -8.48 -11.53 -2.89
CA CYS A 24 -8.96 -10.81 -4.06
C CYS A 24 -8.47 -11.45 -5.35
N LYS A 25 -9.38 -11.65 -6.32
CA LYS A 25 -9.07 -12.22 -7.65
C LYS A 25 -8.11 -11.37 -8.48
N HIS A 26 -8.03 -10.07 -8.17
CA HIS A 26 -7.16 -9.13 -8.91
C HIS A 26 -5.78 -8.93 -8.25
N CYS A 27 -5.50 -9.56 -7.11
CA CYS A 27 -4.26 -9.34 -6.37
C CYS A 27 -3.03 -9.70 -7.22
N SER A 28 -2.14 -8.74 -7.43
CA SER A 28 -0.88 -8.92 -8.16
C SER A 28 0.10 -9.83 -7.42
N GLU A 29 0.04 -9.83 -6.08
CA GLU A 29 0.91 -10.65 -5.23
C GLU A 29 0.44 -12.13 -5.13
N GLY A 30 -0.76 -12.44 -5.59
CA GLY A 30 -1.31 -13.80 -5.55
C GLY A 30 -2.06 -14.13 -4.26
N ASP A 31 -2.00 -15.41 -3.85
CA ASP A 31 -2.72 -15.89 -2.68
C ASP A 31 -1.96 -15.55 -1.38
N HIS A 32 -2.66 -15.03 -0.39
CA HIS A 32 -2.13 -14.65 0.90
C HIS A 32 -2.57 -15.59 2.02
N ALA A 33 -1.70 -15.81 3.00
CA ALA A 33 -2.06 -16.40 4.28
C ALA A 33 -2.61 -15.34 5.24
N VAL A 34 -3.35 -15.78 6.28
CA VAL A 34 -3.86 -14.88 7.33
C VAL A 34 -2.79 -14.51 8.36
N CYS A 35 -1.62 -15.15 8.31
CA CYS A 35 -0.42 -14.80 9.06
C CYS A 35 0.80 -15.00 8.17
N GLY A 36 1.80 -14.15 8.33
CA GLY A 36 2.99 -14.15 7.47
C GLY A 36 4.13 -13.38 8.13
N GLU A 37 5.20 -13.26 7.38
CA GLU A 37 6.33 -12.41 7.77
C GLU A 37 5.88 -10.94 7.83
N ARG A 38 6.55 -10.19 8.68
CA ARG A 38 6.39 -8.74 8.75
C ARG A 38 7.75 -8.07 8.89
N ILE A 39 7.84 -6.86 8.40
CA ILE A 39 9.04 -6.07 8.62
C ILE A 39 9.14 -5.67 10.10
N ASP A 40 10.37 -5.67 10.62
CA ASP A 40 10.63 -5.17 11.97
C ASP A 40 10.38 -3.66 12.04
N PRO A 41 9.56 -3.15 12.98
CA PRO A 41 9.20 -1.74 13.05
C PRO A 41 10.39 -0.81 13.31
N ASP A 42 11.36 -1.24 14.11
CA ASP A 42 12.53 -0.41 14.44
C ASP A 42 13.49 -0.32 13.25
N VAL A 43 13.70 -1.44 12.55
CA VAL A 43 14.52 -1.50 11.33
C VAL A 43 13.90 -0.67 10.21
N ALA A 44 12.59 -0.76 10.03
CA ALA A 44 11.88 0.02 9.01
C ALA A 44 11.95 1.52 9.32
N ALA A 45 11.65 1.93 10.55
CA ALA A 45 11.73 3.32 10.98
C ALA A 45 13.15 3.91 10.84
N GLU A 46 14.17 3.16 11.22
CA GLU A 46 15.56 3.57 11.09
C GLU A 46 15.98 3.70 9.61
N SER A 47 15.52 2.79 8.75
CA SER A 47 15.74 2.88 7.31
C SER A 47 15.14 4.16 6.72
N VAL A 48 13.92 4.53 7.11
CA VAL A 48 13.32 5.80 6.69
C VAL A 48 14.18 6.99 7.10
N ARG A 49 14.62 7.06 8.38
CA ARG A 49 15.43 8.18 8.89
C ARG A 49 16.75 8.30 8.13
N LYS A 50 17.45 7.18 7.92
CA LYS A 50 18.73 7.16 7.21
C LYS A 50 18.58 7.61 5.77
N VAL A 51 17.66 7.03 5.04
CA VAL A 51 17.46 7.37 3.62
C VAL A 51 16.99 8.83 3.46
N ALA A 52 16.05 9.29 4.28
CA ALA A 52 15.56 10.67 4.21
C ALA A 52 16.59 11.72 4.69
N THR A 53 17.64 11.31 5.41
CA THR A 53 18.77 12.21 5.74
C THR A 53 19.65 12.44 4.50
N GLU A 54 19.83 11.45 3.66
CA GLU A 54 20.72 11.51 2.50
C GLU A 54 20.00 11.91 1.20
N TYR A 55 18.71 11.60 1.08
CA TYR A 55 17.91 11.80 -0.12
C TYR A 55 16.69 12.67 0.16
N ASP A 56 16.25 13.44 -0.84
CA ASP A 56 15.06 14.30 -0.75
C ASP A 56 13.77 13.49 -0.96
N ILE A 57 13.44 12.68 0.06
CA ILE A 57 12.28 11.79 0.02
C ILE A 57 10.98 12.60 0.11
N LYS A 58 10.13 12.48 -0.89
CA LYS A 58 8.82 13.14 -0.98
C LYS A 58 7.68 12.26 -0.50
N THR A 59 7.83 10.95 -0.62
CA THR A 59 6.78 9.99 -0.28
C THR A 59 7.35 8.81 0.50
N VAL A 60 6.68 8.47 1.60
CA VAL A 60 6.82 7.16 2.27
C VAL A 60 5.48 6.48 2.23
N MET A 61 5.44 5.24 1.74
CA MET A 61 4.22 4.45 1.60
C MET A 61 4.33 3.12 2.35
N ALA A 62 3.28 2.75 3.06
CA ALA A 62 3.13 1.44 3.67
C ALA A 62 1.93 0.71 3.04
N PHE A 63 2.16 -0.52 2.61
CA PHE A 63 1.16 -1.40 2.00
C PHE A 63 1.58 -2.86 2.20
N GLY A 64 1.13 -3.78 1.38
CA GLY A 64 1.49 -5.19 1.39
C GLY A 64 0.26 -6.07 1.23
N GLY A 65 0.15 -7.16 2.00
CA GLY A 65 -1.10 -7.89 2.14
C GLY A 65 -2.15 -6.98 2.79
N GLU A 66 -2.24 -6.98 4.14
CA GLU A 66 -2.99 -5.96 4.88
C GLU A 66 -2.08 -5.35 5.95
N PRO A 67 -1.57 -4.12 5.77
CA PRO A 67 -0.56 -3.53 6.64
C PRO A 67 -1.07 -3.28 8.07
N LEU A 68 -2.38 -3.10 8.27
CA LEU A 68 -2.96 -2.83 9.57
C LEU A 68 -3.16 -4.08 10.45
N LEU A 69 -2.87 -5.28 9.94
CA LEU A 69 -2.65 -6.45 10.78
C LEU A 69 -1.49 -6.22 11.76
N TYR A 70 -0.50 -5.44 11.31
CA TYR A 70 0.69 -5.02 12.06
C TYR A 70 0.77 -3.49 12.13
N ALA A 71 -0.24 -2.88 12.75
CA ALA A 71 -0.37 -1.43 12.86
C ALA A 71 0.82 -0.78 13.60
N ASP A 72 1.50 -1.49 14.49
CA ASP A 72 2.72 -1.05 15.17
C ASP A 72 3.84 -0.74 14.18
N ALA A 73 4.12 -1.65 13.24
CA ALA A 73 5.13 -1.47 12.20
C ALA A 73 4.73 -0.34 11.23
N THR A 74 3.47 -0.35 10.77
CA THR A 74 2.94 0.70 9.90
C THR A 74 3.08 2.09 10.54
N CYS A 75 2.71 2.25 11.82
CA CYS A 75 2.81 3.51 12.53
C CYS A 75 4.25 3.93 12.83
N ALA A 76 5.17 2.98 13.08
CA ALA A 76 6.60 3.28 13.25
C ALA A 76 7.20 3.90 11.97
N ILE A 77 6.88 3.34 10.80
CA ILE A 77 7.27 3.87 9.49
C ILE A 77 6.74 5.30 9.29
N MET A 78 5.44 5.51 9.54
CA MET A 78 4.81 6.82 9.34
C MET A 78 5.33 7.88 10.32
N LYS A 79 5.58 7.49 11.57
CA LYS A 79 6.18 8.37 12.58
C LYS A 79 7.59 8.79 12.18
N ALA A 80 8.43 7.87 11.73
CA ALA A 80 9.76 8.19 11.23
C ALA A 80 9.70 9.15 10.02
N ALA A 81 8.77 8.91 9.08
CA ALA A 81 8.54 9.81 7.95
C ALA A 81 8.07 11.21 8.39
N THR A 82 7.26 11.29 9.47
CA THR A 82 6.81 12.56 10.06
C THR A 82 7.98 13.31 10.69
N GLU A 83 8.82 12.63 11.46
CA GLU A 83 10.04 13.17 12.09
C GLU A 83 11.01 13.74 11.03
N MET A 84 11.10 13.09 9.87
CA MET A 84 11.94 13.52 8.75
C MET A 84 11.26 14.55 7.82
N ASN A 85 10.08 15.06 8.17
CA ASN A 85 9.31 16.02 7.39
C ASN A 85 8.98 15.57 5.96
N VAL A 86 8.82 14.25 5.75
CA VAL A 86 8.37 13.73 4.46
C VAL A 86 6.96 14.25 4.15
N SER A 87 6.78 14.85 2.99
CA SER A 87 5.54 15.58 2.66
C SER A 87 4.34 14.65 2.51
N LYS A 88 4.52 13.45 1.93
CA LYS A 88 3.45 12.47 1.71
C LYS A 88 3.71 11.20 2.50
N ARG A 89 2.83 10.90 3.45
CA ARG A 89 2.88 9.72 4.32
C ARG A 89 1.64 8.89 4.06
N GLN A 90 1.79 7.94 3.15
CA GLN A 90 0.68 7.23 2.51
C GLN A 90 0.53 5.81 3.04
N ILE A 91 -0.71 5.38 3.21
CA ILE A 91 -1.06 3.98 3.49
C ILE A 91 -2.07 3.50 2.45
N ILE A 92 -1.89 2.26 1.97
CA ILE A 92 -2.92 1.55 1.21
C ILE A 92 -3.38 0.38 2.07
N THR A 93 -4.69 0.28 2.32
CA THR A 93 -5.29 -0.75 3.18
C THR A 93 -6.66 -1.15 2.65
N ASN A 94 -7.04 -2.41 2.86
CA ASN A 94 -8.39 -2.88 2.62
C ASN A 94 -9.36 -2.56 3.79
N GLY A 95 -8.85 -2.02 4.90
CA GLY A 95 -9.62 -1.60 6.07
C GLY A 95 -10.22 -2.73 6.91
N TYR A 96 -9.88 -4.00 6.62
CA TYR A 96 -10.41 -5.16 7.34
C TYR A 96 -9.31 -5.96 8.03
N PHE A 97 -8.77 -5.45 9.11
CA PHE A 97 -7.75 -6.09 9.95
C PHE A 97 -8.32 -6.61 11.27
N SER A 98 -9.56 -6.26 11.61
CA SER A 98 -10.26 -6.67 12.81
C SER A 98 -11.78 -6.52 12.68
N LYS A 99 -12.53 -7.41 13.36
CA LYS A 99 -13.99 -7.25 13.59
C LYS A 99 -14.31 -6.50 14.87
N ASN A 100 -13.32 -6.29 15.73
CA ASN A 100 -13.49 -5.61 17.01
C ASN A 100 -13.41 -4.09 16.80
N VAL A 101 -14.53 -3.40 17.04
CA VAL A 101 -14.66 -1.93 16.84
C VAL A 101 -13.67 -1.16 17.72
N ASP A 102 -13.42 -1.59 18.95
CA ASP A 102 -12.47 -0.92 19.85
C ASP A 102 -11.03 -1.02 19.32
N ARG A 103 -10.65 -2.16 18.70
CA ARG A 103 -9.38 -2.30 18.01
C ARG A 103 -9.32 -1.39 16.76
N ILE A 104 -10.41 -1.30 16.01
CA ILE A 104 -10.49 -0.40 14.85
C ILE A 104 -10.26 1.06 15.28
N ARG A 105 -10.90 1.49 16.36
CA ARG A 105 -10.72 2.83 16.95
C ARG A 105 -9.28 3.07 17.39
N ALA A 106 -8.72 2.13 18.15
CA ALA A 106 -7.35 2.24 18.62
C ALA A 106 -6.33 2.37 17.46
N VAL A 107 -6.50 1.57 16.39
CA VAL A 107 -5.64 1.68 15.20
C VAL A 107 -5.85 3.01 14.50
N ALA A 108 -7.07 3.51 14.39
CA ALA A 108 -7.34 4.82 13.79
C ALA A 108 -6.69 5.97 14.61
N ASP A 109 -6.67 5.88 15.95
CA ASP A 109 -5.93 6.80 16.82
C ASP A 109 -4.42 6.74 16.54
N MET A 110 -3.84 5.55 16.50
CA MET A 110 -2.41 5.35 16.19
C MET A 110 -2.02 5.93 14.82
N LEU A 111 -2.84 5.76 13.80
CA LEU A 111 -2.59 6.30 12.46
C LEU A 111 -2.59 7.84 12.45
N ALA A 112 -3.54 8.45 13.14
CA ALA A 112 -3.59 9.91 13.29
C ALA A 112 -2.36 10.44 14.04
N GLU A 113 -2.01 9.82 15.15
CA GLU A 113 -0.85 10.19 15.98
C GLU A 113 0.49 9.99 15.26
N SER A 114 0.60 9.00 14.38
CA SER A 114 1.81 8.75 13.57
C SER A 114 1.99 9.74 12.42
N GLY A 115 0.96 10.56 12.14
CA GLY A 115 1.02 11.61 11.13
C GLY A 115 0.72 11.14 9.71
N VAL A 116 -0.05 10.05 9.54
CA VAL A 116 -0.60 9.66 8.24
C VAL A 116 -1.40 10.82 7.64
N ASN A 117 -1.12 11.17 6.39
CA ASN A 117 -1.79 12.28 5.70
C ASN A 117 -2.33 11.93 4.30
N ASP A 118 -2.30 10.66 3.93
CA ASP A 118 -2.92 10.15 2.70
C ASP A 118 -3.25 8.66 2.85
N LEU A 119 -4.48 8.35 3.24
CA LEU A 119 -4.96 6.98 3.37
C LEU A 119 -5.79 6.60 2.15
N LEU A 120 -5.33 5.59 1.41
CA LEU A 120 -6.04 4.98 0.29
C LEU A 120 -6.76 3.73 0.80
N LEU A 121 -8.08 3.78 0.82
CA LEU A 121 -8.93 2.67 1.24
C LEU A 121 -9.36 1.87 0.02
N SER A 122 -8.86 0.65 -0.11
CA SER A 122 -9.18 -0.26 -1.22
C SER A 122 -10.63 -0.73 -1.13
N VAL A 123 -11.46 -0.28 -2.05
CA VAL A 123 -12.89 -0.61 -2.12
C VAL A 123 -13.33 -0.77 -3.57
N ASP A 124 -13.73 -1.99 -3.92
CA ASP A 124 -14.20 -2.38 -5.25
C ASP A 124 -14.88 -3.75 -5.22
N ALA A 125 -15.35 -4.22 -6.36
CA ALA A 125 -16.00 -5.52 -6.48
C ALA A 125 -15.15 -6.69 -5.98
N PHE A 126 -13.83 -6.63 -6.24
CA PHE A 126 -12.91 -7.74 -5.92
C PHE A 126 -12.61 -7.83 -4.42
N HIS A 127 -12.44 -6.68 -3.77
CA HIS A 127 -12.24 -6.63 -2.31
C HIS A 127 -13.50 -7.11 -1.59
N GLN A 128 -14.68 -6.61 -1.99
CA GLN A 128 -15.93 -6.92 -1.32
C GLN A 128 -16.50 -8.31 -1.62
N GLU A 129 -15.86 -9.12 -2.49
CA GLU A 129 -16.18 -10.56 -2.56
C GLU A 129 -15.83 -11.30 -1.25
N THR A 130 -14.79 -10.87 -0.53
CA THR A 130 -14.29 -11.56 0.68
C THR A 130 -14.19 -10.66 1.92
N ILE A 131 -14.25 -9.35 1.75
CA ILE A 131 -14.11 -8.35 2.81
C ILE A 131 -15.47 -7.73 3.14
N PRO A 132 -15.95 -7.82 4.39
CA PRO A 132 -17.23 -7.26 4.82
C PRO A 132 -17.24 -5.73 4.72
N LEU A 133 -18.12 -5.18 3.87
CA LEU A 133 -18.19 -3.76 3.59
C LEU A 133 -18.61 -2.92 4.81
N ASP A 134 -19.43 -3.46 5.70
CA ASP A 134 -19.87 -2.80 6.93
C ASP A 134 -18.68 -2.50 7.87
N ILE A 135 -17.77 -3.41 8.02
CA ILE A 135 -16.54 -3.21 8.83
C ILE A 135 -15.63 -2.16 8.18
N VAL A 136 -15.47 -2.21 6.85
CA VAL A 136 -14.69 -1.21 6.10
C VAL A 136 -15.27 0.19 6.29
N LYS A 137 -16.60 0.33 6.27
CA LYS A 137 -17.29 1.60 6.54
C LYS A 137 -17.08 2.09 7.97
N ILE A 138 -17.08 1.20 8.97
CA ILE A 138 -16.75 1.56 10.35
C ILE A 138 -15.33 2.14 10.41
N PHE A 139 -14.34 1.45 9.82
CA PHE A 139 -12.98 1.95 9.77
C PHE A 139 -12.87 3.31 9.06
N ALA A 140 -13.51 3.46 7.90
CA ALA A 140 -13.52 4.72 7.15
C ALA A 140 -14.10 5.88 7.97
N ALA A 141 -15.19 5.64 8.72
CA ALA A 141 -15.79 6.62 9.61
C ALA A 141 -14.84 7.03 10.76
N GLU A 142 -14.18 6.06 11.38
CA GLU A 142 -13.24 6.30 12.47
C GLU A 142 -12.01 7.09 12.00
N ILE A 143 -11.48 6.81 10.80
CA ILE A 143 -10.38 7.56 10.18
C ILE A 143 -10.80 9.01 9.88
N LYS A 144 -11.97 9.19 9.26
CA LYS A 144 -12.49 10.52 8.94
C LYS A 144 -12.73 11.36 10.18
N MET A 145 -13.26 10.77 11.24
CA MET A 145 -13.54 11.45 12.52
C MET A 145 -12.26 12.00 13.18
N ARG A 146 -11.11 11.35 12.95
CA ARG A 146 -9.79 11.79 13.44
C ARG A 146 -9.11 12.79 12.51
N GLY A 147 -9.76 13.17 11.42
CA GLY A 147 -9.22 14.14 10.46
C GLY A 147 -8.08 13.61 9.61
N VAL A 148 -7.86 12.30 9.55
CA VAL A 148 -6.90 11.71 8.62
C VAL A 148 -7.47 11.77 7.21
N PRO A 149 -6.77 12.39 6.24
CA PRO A 149 -7.20 12.42 4.85
C PRO A 149 -7.34 10.99 4.29
N ILE A 150 -8.55 10.69 3.80
CA ILE A 150 -8.90 9.38 3.27
C ILE A 150 -9.55 9.51 1.90
N ARG A 151 -9.19 8.61 0.98
CA ARG A 151 -9.79 8.49 -0.35
C ARG A 151 -10.11 7.03 -0.65
N LEU A 152 -11.17 6.79 -1.41
CA LEU A 152 -11.49 5.46 -1.93
C LEU A 152 -10.57 5.14 -3.10
N GLN A 153 -9.97 3.95 -3.09
CA GLN A 153 -9.04 3.47 -4.10
C GLN A 153 -9.62 2.22 -4.77
N PRO A 154 -10.37 2.37 -5.88
CA PRO A 154 -10.90 1.21 -6.61
C PRO A 154 -9.87 0.56 -7.53
N ALA A 155 -10.11 -0.72 -7.84
CA ALA A 155 -9.49 -1.43 -8.94
C ALA A 155 -10.49 -1.58 -10.12
N TRP A 156 -10.03 -1.33 -11.33
CA TRP A 156 -10.81 -1.37 -12.56
C TRP A 156 -10.34 -2.49 -13.47
N LEU A 157 -11.27 -3.31 -13.93
CA LEU A 157 -10.99 -4.38 -14.88
C LEU A 157 -10.98 -3.81 -16.30
N VAL A 158 -9.90 -4.06 -17.05
CA VAL A 158 -9.62 -3.57 -18.40
C VAL A 158 -9.41 -2.05 -18.46
N SER A 159 -10.41 -1.27 -18.07
CA SER A 159 -10.32 0.20 -17.98
C SER A 159 -11.42 0.77 -17.08
N VAL A 160 -11.26 2.03 -16.67
CA VAL A 160 -12.28 2.76 -15.87
C VAL A 160 -13.63 2.85 -16.59
N THR A 161 -13.62 2.93 -17.92
CA THR A 161 -14.83 3.11 -18.74
C THR A 161 -15.44 1.82 -19.26
N ASP A 162 -14.74 0.70 -19.08
CA ASP A 162 -15.24 -0.60 -19.53
C ASP A 162 -16.51 -1.02 -18.75
N ASP A 163 -17.53 -1.51 -19.49
CA ASP A 163 -18.83 -1.89 -18.91
C ASP A 163 -18.92 -3.39 -18.67
N ASN A 164 -18.06 -3.91 -17.81
CA ASN A 164 -18.10 -5.29 -17.34
C ASN A 164 -18.80 -5.42 -15.97
N PRO A 165 -19.19 -6.64 -15.55
CA PRO A 165 -19.89 -6.87 -14.29
C PRO A 165 -19.13 -6.39 -13.05
N TYR A 166 -17.80 -6.52 -13.04
CA TYR A 166 -16.94 -6.09 -11.92
C TYR A 166 -16.93 -4.56 -11.80
N ASN A 167 -16.77 -3.85 -12.91
CA ASN A 167 -16.74 -2.39 -12.89
C ASN A 167 -18.12 -1.81 -12.52
N ARG A 168 -19.22 -2.41 -12.97
CA ARG A 168 -20.56 -2.02 -12.50
C ARG A 168 -20.69 -2.20 -11.00
N LYS A 169 -20.26 -3.36 -10.48
CA LYS A 169 -20.31 -3.63 -9.05
C LYS A 169 -19.38 -2.71 -8.25
N THR A 170 -18.20 -2.37 -8.78
CA THR A 170 -17.29 -1.38 -8.17
C THR A 170 -17.98 -0.02 -8.02
N ARG A 171 -18.68 0.47 -9.05
CA ARG A 171 -19.44 1.73 -8.97
C ARG A 171 -20.52 1.67 -7.89
N GLU A 172 -21.29 0.58 -7.80
CA GLU A 172 -22.28 0.40 -6.71
C GLU A 172 -21.63 0.43 -5.31
N VAL A 173 -20.45 -0.16 -5.16
CA VAL A 173 -19.71 -0.14 -3.89
C VAL A 173 -19.28 1.30 -3.57
N LEU A 174 -18.71 2.02 -4.53
CA LEU A 174 -18.30 3.43 -4.36
C LEU A 174 -19.49 4.32 -4.02
N ASP A 175 -20.59 4.20 -4.74
CA ASP A 175 -21.84 4.94 -4.47
C ASP A 175 -22.33 4.74 -3.04
N SER A 176 -22.09 3.57 -2.45
CA SER A 176 -22.46 3.27 -1.07
C SER A 176 -21.70 4.08 0.00
N PHE A 177 -20.63 4.79 -0.38
CA PHE A 177 -19.87 5.71 0.47
C PHE A 177 -20.27 7.18 0.29
N PHE A 178 -21.21 7.49 -0.61
CA PHE A 178 -21.60 8.85 -0.96
C PHE A 178 -21.94 9.69 0.28
N ASP A 179 -22.79 9.19 1.17
CA ASP A 179 -23.19 9.89 2.40
C ASP A 179 -22.05 10.10 3.40
N MET A 180 -20.95 9.37 3.25
CA MET A 180 -19.77 9.56 4.09
C MET A 180 -18.91 10.75 3.64
N GLY A 181 -19.12 11.28 2.42
CA GLY A 181 -18.37 12.40 1.86
C GLY A 181 -16.86 12.10 1.80
N ILE A 182 -16.49 10.88 1.40
CA ILE A 182 -15.11 10.47 1.13
C ILE A 182 -14.92 10.56 -0.38
N SER A 183 -13.87 11.27 -0.81
CA SER A 183 -13.56 11.40 -2.23
C SER A 183 -13.02 10.12 -2.84
N GLU A 184 -13.31 9.89 -4.09
CA GLU A 184 -12.75 8.81 -4.87
C GLU A 184 -11.41 9.24 -5.46
N ASN A 185 -10.46 8.31 -5.52
CA ASN A 185 -9.25 8.42 -6.33
C ASN A 185 -9.53 7.79 -7.71
N GLU A 186 -8.67 8.06 -8.70
CA GLU A 186 -8.80 7.47 -10.03
C GLU A 186 -8.80 5.94 -10.01
N GLY A 187 -8.15 5.36 -9.01
CA GLY A 187 -8.00 3.91 -8.88
C GLY A 187 -6.90 3.37 -9.78
N ASN A 188 -6.77 2.05 -9.80
CA ASN A 188 -5.79 1.35 -10.60
C ASN A 188 -6.47 0.47 -11.64
N VAL A 189 -5.96 0.46 -12.86
CA VAL A 189 -6.31 -0.57 -13.85
C VAL A 189 -5.54 -1.84 -13.49
N ILE A 190 -6.24 -2.98 -13.47
CA ILE A 190 -5.67 -4.29 -13.15
C ILE A 190 -4.72 -4.70 -14.27
N PHE A 191 -3.51 -5.12 -13.90
CA PHE A 191 -2.54 -5.77 -14.79
C PHE A 191 -2.43 -7.26 -14.47
N LEU A 192 -2.06 -8.10 -15.46
CA LEU A 192 -2.12 -9.55 -15.35
C LEU A 192 -0.91 -10.16 -14.63
N GLU A 193 -0.88 -10.00 -13.31
CA GLU A 193 0.07 -10.69 -12.42
C GLU A 193 -0.68 -11.42 -11.29
N GLY A 194 -0.02 -12.33 -10.61
CA GLY A 194 -0.57 -13.07 -9.48
C GLY A 194 -1.95 -13.69 -9.76
N ASN A 195 -2.92 -13.38 -8.90
CA ASN A 195 -4.30 -13.86 -9.02
C ASN A 195 -5.04 -13.27 -10.23
N ALA A 196 -4.72 -12.03 -10.64
CA ALA A 196 -5.33 -11.43 -11.82
C ALA A 196 -5.07 -12.29 -13.07
N ARG A 197 -3.84 -12.78 -13.24
CA ARG A 197 -3.51 -13.72 -14.33
C ARG A 197 -4.28 -15.02 -14.25
N LYS A 198 -4.48 -15.55 -13.04
CA LYS A 198 -5.17 -16.82 -12.80
C LYS A 198 -6.69 -16.74 -13.04
N TYR A 199 -7.32 -15.64 -12.64
CA TYR A 199 -8.77 -15.56 -12.57
C TYR A 199 -9.42 -14.58 -13.55
N LEU A 200 -8.65 -13.65 -14.14
CA LEU A 200 -9.20 -12.55 -14.93
C LEU A 200 -8.64 -12.47 -16.35
N SER A 201 -7.74 -13.38 -16.76
CA SER A 201 -7.12 -13.36 -18.10
C SER A 201 -8.12 -13.34 -19.24
N GLU A 202 -9.29 -13.98 -19.09
CA GLU A 202 -10.34 -14.02 -20.11
C GLU A 202 -10.93 -12.66 -20.49
N PHE A 203 -10.79 -11.64 -19.63
CA PHE A 203 -11.27 -10.29 -19.87
C PHE A 203 -10.32 -9.44 -20.70
N PHE A 204 -9.07 -9.88 -20.89
CA PHE A 204 -8.03 -9.14 -21.60
C PHE A 204 -7.78 -9.78 -22.97
N THR A 205 -8.55 -9.36 -23.99
CA THR A 205 -8.52 -9.98 -25.32
C THR A 205 -7.52 -9.34 -26.29
N ASP A 206 -7.27 -8.06 -26.18
CA ASP A 206 -6.52 -7.29 -27.18
C ASP A 206 -5.20 -6.72 -26.66
N GLU A 207 -5.21 -6.06 -25.53
CA GLU A 207 -4.00 -5.50 -24.90
C GLU A 207 -3.94 -5.88 -23.44
N ILE A 208 -2.81 -6.42 -23.01
CA ILE A 208 -2.53 -6.70 -21.61
C ILE A 208 -1.85 -5.45 -21.02
N PRO A 209 -2.47 -4.78 -20.03
CA PRO A 209 -1.84 -3.66 -19.36
C PRO A 209 -0.50 -4.08 -18.73
N GLU A 210 0.55 -3.32 -19.03
CA GLU A 210 1.83 -3.49 -18.36
C GLU A 210 1.72 -3.07 -16.89
N ASN A 211 2.56 -3.67 -16.06
CA ASN A 211 2.67 -3.25 -14.66
C ASN A 211 3.29 -1.85 -14.60
N PRO A 212 2.54 -0.82 -14.15
CA PRO A 212 3.03 0.56 -14.13
C PRO A 212 4.02 0.85 -12.99
N TYR A 213 4.28 -0.12 -12.13
CA TYR A 213 5.13 0.02 -10.94
C TYR A 213 6.53 -0.58 -11.13
N VAL A 214 6.85 -1.04 -12.33
CA VAL A 214 8.21 -1.53 -12.65
C VAL A 214 9.18 -0.36 -12.67
N GLU A 215 10.16 -0.38 -11.75
CA GLU A 215 11.23 0.62 -11.68
C GLU A 215 12.31 0.37 -12.75
N ASP A 216 12.86 1.45 -13.31
CA ASP A 216 14.06 1.36 -14.13
C ASP A 216 15.27 1.14 -13.22
N PRO A 217 15.96 -0.01 -13.29
CA PRO A 217 17.10 -0.30 -12.43
C PRO A 217 18.28 0.66 -12.62
N HIS A 218 18.33 1.40 -13.75
CA HIS A 218 19.35 2.40 -14.03
C HIS A 218 18.95 3.83 -13.62
N ASP A 219 17.68 4.06 -13.24
CA ASP A 219 17.16 5.34 -12.73
C ASP A 219 16.11 5.11 -11.65
N VAL A 220 16.52 4.50 -10.53
CA VAL A 220 15.65 4.12 -9.41
C VAL A 220 15.11 5.36 -8.71
N LYS A 221 13.78 5.53 -8.73
CA LYS A 221 13.05 6.63 -8.07
C LYS A 221 12.37 6.19 -6.81
N CYS A 222 12.08 4.90 -6.69
CA CYS A 222 11.45 4.27 -5.55
C CYS A 222 12.26 3.07 -5.08
N ILE A 223 12.50 2.95 -3.78
CA ILE A 223 12.98 1.70 -3.17
C ILE A 223 11.85 1.06 -2.39
N SER A 224 11.65 -0.24 -2.60
CA SER A 224 10.62 -1.03 -1.93
C SER A 224 11.28 -2.07 -1.01
N PHE A 225 10.82 -2.09 0.24
CA PHE A 225 11.24 -3.05 1.25
C PHE A 225 10.20 -4.17 1.33
N SER A 226 10.66 -5.40 1.19
CA SER A 226 9.82 -6.57 1.42
C SER A 226 9.62 -6.86 2.91
N ALA A 227 8.61 -7.64 3.26
CA ALA A 227 8.32 -8.02 4.64
C ALA A 227 9.48 -8.75 5.36
N ASN A 228 10.32 -9.46 4.59
CA ASN A 228 11.52 -10.15 5.06
C ASN A 228 12.78 -9.26 5.10
N GLY A 229 12.65 -7.96 4.81
CA GLY A 229 13.74 -6.97 4.83
C GLY A 229 14.56 -6.87 3.55
N ASP A 230 14.20 -7.55 2.47
CA ASP A 230 14.88 -7.38 1.19
C ASP A 230 14.58 -6.00 0.59
N VAL A 231 15.61 -5.37 0.01
CA VAL A 231 15.52 -4.08 -0.68
C VAL A 231 16.65 -3.97 -1.69
N LEU A 232 16.35 -3.54 -2.92
CA LEU A 232 17.31 -3.53 -4.02
C LEU A 232 17.96 -4.93 -4.19
N ASP A 233 19.30 -5.01 -4.09
CA ASP A 233 20.09 -6.23 -4.15
C ASP A 233 20.60 -6.70 -2.76
N GLY A 234 20.04 -6.14 -1.67
CA GLY A 234 20.46 -6.42 -0.30
C GLY A 234 19.31 -6.73 0.67
N ASN A 235 19.65 -6.84 1.96
CA ASN A 235 18.70 -7.11 3.03
C ASN A 235 19.07 -6.32 4.29
N VAL A 236 18.10 -5.53 4.82
CA VAL A 236 18.35 -4.61 5.95
C VAL A 236 18.55 -5.27 7.30
N TYR A 237 18.28 -6.56 7.42
CA TYR A 237 18.64 -7.33 8.61
C TYR A 237 20.09 -7.79 8.60
N ARG A 238 20.80 -7.63 7.48
CA ARG A 238 22.20 -8.09 7.28
C ARG A 238 23.17 -6.93 7.05
N SER A 239 22.68 -5.83 6.46
CA SER A 239 23.53 -4.70 6.07
C SER A 239 22.79 -3.38 6.30
N ASP A 240 23.54 -2.33 6.55
CA ASP A 240 22.97 -0.97 6.65
C ASP A 240 22.38 -0.53 5.31
N ILE A 241 21.20 0.10 5.35
CA ILE A 241 20.49 0.53 4.13
C ILE A 241 21.33 1.49 3.27
N LEU A 242 22.13 2.37 3.89
CA LEU A 242 22.97 3.29 3.11
C LEU A 242 24.14 2.55 2.44
N GLU A 243 24.62 1.46 3.03
CA GLU A 243 25.63 0.59 2.38
C GLU A 243 25.01 -0.16 1.19
N ILE A 244 23.79 -0.70 1.33
CA ILE A 244 23.06 -1.34 0.24
C ILE A 244 22.89 -0.34 -0.92
N ILE A 245 22.34 0.84 -0.63
CA ILE A 245 22.15 1.90 -1.64
C ILE A 245 23.48 2.29 -2.31
N LYS A 246 24.54 2.46 -1.53
CA LYS A 246 25.86 2.88 -2.05
C LYS A 246 26.46 1.86 -2.99
N ASN A 247 26.27 0.58 -2.71
CA ASN A 247 26.90 -0.53 -3.45
C ASN A 247 26.00 -1.08 -4.57
N TYR A 248 24.74 -0.64 -4.66
CA TYR A 248 23.80 -1.11 -5.68
C TYR A 248 24.33 -0.89 -7.10
N VAL A 249 24.27 -1.95 -7.90
CA VAL A 249 24.61 -1.98 -9.34
C VAL A 249 23.54 -2.84 -10.03
N PRO A 250 22.79 -2.29 -11.03
CA PRO A 250 21.76 -3.02 -11.77
C PRO A 250 22.32 -4.10 -12.69
#